data_fd663b06f4a171ecbc8ec368053b9694
#
_entry.id   fd663b06f4a171ecbc8ec368053b9694
#
_cell.length_a   1.000
_cell.length_b   1.000
_cell.length_c   1.000
_cell.angle_alpha   90.00
_cell.angle_beta   90.00
_cell.angle_gamma   90.00
#
_symmetry.space_group_name_H-M   'P 1'
#
loop_
_entity.id
_entity.type
_entity.pdbx_description
1 polymer ?
#
loop_
_entity_poly.entity_id
_entity_poly.type
_entity_poly.pdbx_seq_one_letter_code
_entity_poly.pdbx_strand_id
1 'polypeptide(L)' 'MQPTEKFEKSIQSIDQALGEIERTLEQMLTLAQLSASDLNVDRATLQKTLERLQRKIDRIADTI' A
#
# COMPACT_ATOMS: atom_id res chain seq x y z
N MET A 1 14.39 19.00 -24.16
CA MET A 1 14.02 17.85 -23.34
C MET A 1 13.65 16.66 -24.21
N GLN A 2 14.25 15.52 -23.97
CA GLN A 2 14.00 14.33 -24.78
C GLN A 2 12.76 13.60 -24.23
N PRO A 3 11.84 13.15 -25.11
CA PRO A 3 10.67 12.40 -24.67
C PRO A 3 11.02 11.15 -23.88
N THR A 4 12.17 10.55 -24.16
CA THR A 4 12.64 9.34 -23.48
C THR A 4 12.89 9.56 -22.01
N GLU A 5 13.43 10.72 -21.61
CA GLU A 5 13.67 11.03 -20.20
C GLU A 5 12.37 11.11 -19.38
N LYS A 6 11.36 11.77 -19.96
CA LYS A 6 10.05 11.86 -19.31
C LYS A 6 9.43 10.48 -19.14
N PHE A 7 9.56 9.64 -20.15
CA PHE A 7 9.01 8.30 -20.12
C PHE A 7 9.70 7.46 -19.05
N GLU A 8 11.02 7.53 -18.96
CA GLU A 8 11.79 6.80 -17.94
C GLU A 8 11.44 7.25 -16.53
N LYS A 9 11.30 8.55 -16.30
CA LYS A 9 10.91 9.07 -15.00
C LYS A 9 9.50 8.63 -14.62
N SER A 10 8.59 8.60 -15.59
CA SER A 10 7.23 8.11 -15.34
C SER A 10 7.23 6.63 -14.95
N ILE A 11 8.04 5.82 -15.64
CA ILE A 11 8.18 4.40 -15.31
C ILE A 11 8.75 4.24 -13.92
N GLN A 12 9.77 4.99 -13.55
CA GLN A 12 10.36 4.93 -12.21
C GLN A 12 9.35 5.30 -11.13
N SER A 13 8.54 6.33 -11.37
CA SER A 13 7.49 6.74 -10.43
C SER A 13 6.45 5.65 -10.27
N ILE A 14 6.06 5.01 -11.35
CA ILE A 14 5.10 3.89 -11.32
C ILE A 14 5.70 2.71 -10.55
N ASP A 15 6.96 2.37 -10.80
CA ASP A 15 7.64 1.28 -10.10
C ASP A 15 7.70 1.53 -8.59
N GLN A 16 8.02 2.76 -8.19
CA GLN A 16 8.04 3.13 -6.78
C GLN A 16 6.66 3.02 -6.16
N ALA A 17 5.64 3.50 -6.85
CA ALA A 17 4.27 3.44 -6.37
C ALA A 17 3.80 2.00 -6.21
N LEU A 18 4.11 1.14 -7.18
CA LEU A 18 3.77 -0.29 -7.12
C LEU A 18 4.49 -0.97 -5.96
N GLY A 19 5.76 -0.64 -5.71
CA GLY A 19 6.51 -1.17 -4.58
C GLY A 19 5.89 -0.78 -3.25
N GLU A 20 5.42 0.45 -3.11
CA GLU A 20 4.75 0.93 -1.90
C GLU A 20 3.41 0.24 -1.70
N ILE A 21 2.65 0.05 -2.78
CA ILE A 21 1.38 -0.67 -2.75
C ILE A 21 1.62 -2.12 -2.30
N GLU A 22 2.62 -2.78 -2.87
CA GLU A 22 2.97 -4.15 -2.52
C GLU A 22 3.28 -4.27 -1.03
N ARG A 23 4.12 -3.39 -0.50
CA ARG A 23 4.44 -3.39 0.93
C ARG A 23 3.21 -3.16 1.79
N THR A 24 2.33 -2.27 1.37
CA THR A 24 1.10 -1.98 2.10
C THR A 24 0.19 -3.21 2.12
N LEU A 25 0.07 -3.91 0.99
CA LEU A 25 -0.70 -5.14 0.92
C LEU A 25 -0.10 -6.24 1.80
N GLU A 26 1.23 -6.34 1.86
CA GLU A 26 1.91 -7.29 2.75
C GLU A 26 1.60 -6.99 4.21
N GLN A 27 1.60 -5.72 4.60
CA GLN A 27 1.23 -5.31 5.94
C GLN A 27 -0.22 -5.67 6.26
N MET A 28 -1.13 -5.47 5.31
CA MET A 28 -2.53 -5.84 5.49
C MET A 28 -2.68 -7.35 5.65
N LEU A 29 -1.95 -8.13 4.86
CA LEU A 29 -1.97 -9.59 4.98
C LEU A 29 -1.45 -10.03 6.35
N THR A 30 -0.35 -9.46 6.81
CA THR A 30 0.22 -9.76 8.12
C THR A 30 -0.78 -9.47 9.23
N LEU A 31 -1.46 -8.33 9.17
CA LEU A 31 -2.47 -7.96 10.15
C LEU A 31 -3.65 -8.94 10.13
N ALA A 32 -4.08 -9.34 8.94
CA ALA A 32 -5.17 -10.31 8.80
C ALA A 32 -4.80 -11.66 9.41
N GLN A 33 -3.57 -12.11 9.17
CA GLN A 33 -3.07 -13.36 9.73
C GLN A 33 -2.96 -13.31 11.26
N LEU A 34 -2.47 -12.21 11.80
CA LEU A 34 -2.39 -12.00 13.23
C LEU A 34 -3.78 -11.99 13.87
N SER A 35 -4.72 -11.32 13.21
CA SER A 35 -6.10 -11.28 13.69
C SER A 35 -6.75 -12.66 13.69
N ALA A 36 -6.42 -13.50 12.72
CA ALA A 36 -6.95 -14.85 12.64
C ALA A 36 -6.34 -15.78 13.71
N SER A 37 -5.09 -15.54 14.11
CA SER A 37 -4.36 -16.41 15.04
C SER A 37 -4.43 -15.94 16.50
N ASP A 38 -4.80 -14.68 16.75
CA ASP A 38 -4.82 -14.10 18.09
C ASP A 38 -6.21 -13.54 18.42
N LEU A 39 -6.88 -14.20 19.35
CA LEU A 39 -8.22 -13.80 19.80
C LEU A 39 -8.23 -12.51 20.62
N ASN A 40 -7.06 -12.05 21.06
CA ASN A 40 -6.94 -10.84 21.87
C ASN A 40 -6.75 -9.57 21.02
N VAL A 41 -6.70 -9.71 19.69
CA VAL A 41 -6.58 -8.55 18.82
C VAL A 41 -7.85 -7.72 18.87
N ASP A 42 -7.70 -6.43 19.16
CA ASP A 42 -8.81 -5.49 19.14
C ASP A 42 -9.26 -5.26 17.71
N ARG A 43 -10.47 -5.71 17.40
CA ARG A 43 -11.03 -5.62 16.04
C ARG A 43 -11.24 -4.18 15.60
N ALA A 44 -11.60 -3.30 16.53
CA ALA A 44 -11.78 -1.89 16.18
C ALA A 44 -10.46 -1.23 15.75
N THR A 45 -9.39 -1.51 16.49
CA THR A 45 -8.05 -1.02 16.14
C THR A 45 -7.58 -1.63 14.83
N LEU A 46 -7.80 -2.92 14.65
CA LEU A 46 -7.44 -3.62 13.42
C LEU A 46 -8.16 -2.99 12.21
N GLN A 47 -9.45 -2.75 12.33
CA GLN A 47 -10.24 -2.16 11.27
C GLN A 47 -9.74 -0.76 10.91
N LYS A 48 -9.44 0.06 11.90
CA LYS A 48 -8.90 1.40 11.67
C LYS A 48 -7.55 1.35 10.96
N THR A 49 -6.71 0.40 11.34
CA THR A 49 -5.40 0.22 10.71
C THR A 49 -5.56 -0.20 9.25
N LEU A 50 -6.45 -1.16 8.98
CA LEU A 50 -6.72 -1.59 7.60
C LEU A 50 -7.28 -0.46 6.75
N GLU A 51 -8.19 0.33 7.30
CA GLU A 51 -8.74 1.49 6.59
C GLU A 51 -7.64 2.52 6.27
N ARG A 52 -6.72 2.75 7.19
CA ARG A 52 -5.60 3.65 6.98
C ARG A 52 -4.70 3.15 5.87
N LEU A 53 -4.39 1.86 5.85
CA LEU A 53 -3.57 1.25 4.82
C LEU A 53 -4.27 1.30 3.46
N GLN A 54 -5.57 1.08 3.43
CA GLN A 54 -6.36 1.19 2.21
C GLN A 54 -6.33 2.62 1.65
N ARG A 55 -6.49 3.63 2.50
CA ARG A 55 -6.37 5.03 2.07
C ARG A 55 -4.98 5.35 1.54
N LYS A 56 -3.96 4.74 2.14
CA LYS A 56 -2.59 4.89 1.65
C LYS A 56 -2.45 4.36 0.24
N ILE A 57 -3.02 3.18 -0.04
CA ILE A 57 -3.02 2.60 -1.39
C ILE A 57 -3.75 3.53 -2.36
N ASP A 58 -4.93 4.01 -1.98
CA ASP A 58 -5.72 4.91 -2.81
C ASP A 58 -4.93 6.18 -3.15
N ARG A 59 -4.23 6.73 -2.17
CA ARG A 59 -3.43 7.94 -2.37
C ARG A 59 -2.26 7.67 -3.31
N ILE A 60 -1.60 6.54 -3.17
CA ILE A 60 -0.50 6.16 -4.05
C ILE A 60 -1.03 5.96 -5.48
N ALA A 61 -2.17 5.29 -5.62
CA ALA A 61 -2.79 5.07 -6.92
C ALA A 61 -3.15 6.37 -7.62
N ASP A 62 -3.57 7.39 -6.87
CA ASP A 62 -3.91 8.70 -7.42
C ASP A 62 -2.69 9.45 -7.96
N THR A 63 -1.48 9.06 -7.57
CA THR A 63 -0.24 9.72 -8.04
C THR A 63 0.29 9.12 -9.33
N ILE A 64 -0.26 8.03 -9.77
CA ILE A 64 0.13 7.38 -11.02
C ILE A 64 -1.05 7.34 -11.98
#